data_d6507aaf9bee0abfdadbab4ba72f77fd
#
_entry.id   d6507aaf9bee0abfdadbab4ba72f77fd
#
_cell.length_a   1.000
_cell.length_b   1.000
_cell.length_c   1.000
_cell.angle_alpha   90.00
_cell.angle_beta   90.00
_cell.angle_gamma   90.00
#
_symmetry.space_group_name_H-M   'P 1'
#
loop_
_entity.id
_entity.type
_entity.pdbx_description
1 polymer ?
#
loop_
_entity_poly.entity_id
_entity_poly.type
_entity_poly.pdbx_seq_one_letter_code
_entity_poly.pdbx_strand_id
1 'polypeptide(L)'
;MQIFNQAFYFFFALIVFIVFLGQLRFDGARSVKLDDSAFWPLALILQVLACLAFFLSGFGYDFFLPIGNIGLVCSGLAATLLFYGWKHSGSSNIKRFPWMIVIFSVIFGVLGATAPLSTRVLAVSLVSCFVYVYALVLLHEMKSDRGNEIHFTILRLVLVVKIFLLLTRPYFVVYSDMPSTTIYLEQGTAALFRILGVASNLLVYIAILNILYQKVSLKAERKAQAIESQMLGSLNALAMARDNETGNHIIRTQNYVKKLALRLREMGHYKQELTDEIIALLFKAAPLHDIGKVGIPDHILHKSGQLDEYEWQTMKTHTTIGEAVLSSAGHELHGEEDVIRKAILIAGGHHEKWDGSGYPRGLKGEEIPLPARIMALADVYDALVSERVYKAGWTHEDAVIEIVSKRGSHFDPLIVDAFIAEQDGFLAIYRQYEDS
;
A
#
# COMPACT_ATOMS: atom_id res chain seq x y z
N MET A 1 3.86 -46.08 15.58
CA MET A 1 2.76 -45.09 15.71
C MET A 1 3.03 -44.07 16.80
N GLN A 2 3.31 -44.49 18.05
CA GLN A 2 3.58 -43.56 19.17
C GLN A 2 4.75 -42.58 18.89
N ILE A 3 5.90 -43.09 18.45
CA ILE A 3 7.09 -42.30 18.11
C ILE A 3 6.77 -41.29 16.99
N PHE A 4 6.00 -41.73 15.98
CA PHE A 4 5.57 -40.87 14.87
C PHE A 4 4.68 -39.74 15.37
N ASN A 5 3.73 -40.00 16.25
CA ASN A 5 2.84 -39.01 16.82
C ASN A 5 3.61 -37.98 17.69
N GLN A 6 4.59 -38.46 18.48
CA GLN A 6 5.47 -37.58 19.29
C GLN A 6 6.30 -36.66 18.38
N ALA A 7 6.98 -37.23 17.37
CA ALA A 7 7.76 -36.47 16.42
C ALA A 7 6.88 -35.43 15.69
N PHE A 8 5.66 -35.78 15.30
CA PHE A 8 4.73 -34.84 14.66
C PHE A 8 4.43 -33.62 15.53
N TYR A 9 4.08 -33.79 16.80
CA TYR A 9 3.79 -32.66 17.69
C TYR A 9 5.03 -31.82 17.98
N PHE A 10 6.20 -32.43 18.10
CA PHE A 10 7.44 -31.72 18.29
C PHE A 10 7.79 -30.83 17.09
N PHE A 11 7.79 -31.41 15.88
CA PHE A 11 8.08 -30.64 14.66
C PHE A 11 7.03 -29.59 14.40
N PHE A 12 5.76 -29.87 14.67
CA PHE A 12 4.70 -28.87 14.50
C PHE A 12 4.88 -27.70 15.49
N ALA A 13 5.19 -27.97 16.76
CA ALA A 13 5.52 -26.93 17.74
C ALA A 13 6.70 -26.09 17.28
N LEU A 14 7.75 -26.72 16.74
CA LEU A 14 8.93 -26.02 16.21
C LEU A 14 8.57 -25.10 15.04
N ILE A 15 7.78 -25.56 14.09
CA ILE A 15 7.32 -24.75 12.95
C ILE A 15 6.53 -23.52 13.44
N VAL A 16 5.56 -23.72 14.32
CA VAL A 16 4.75 -22.62 14.86
C VAL A 16 5.61 -21.65 15.67
N PHE A 17 6.60 -22.16 16.41
CA PHE A 17 7.55 -21.32 17.15
C PHE A 17 8.44 -20.48 16.24
N ILE A 18 8.90 -21.03 15.11
CA ILE A 18 9.65 -20.27 14.09
C ILE A 18 8.78 -19.16 13.51
N VAL A 19 7.50 -19.43 13.21
CA VAL A 19 6.54 -18.43 12.75
C VAL A 19 6.37 -17.32 13.81
N PHE A 20 6.26 -17.70 15.09
CA PHE A 20 6.17 -16.75 16.21
C PHE A 20 7.42 -15.86 16.33
N LEU A 21 8.63 -16.44 16.26
CA LEU A 21 9.88 -15.68 16.30
C LEU A 21 10.01 -14.73 15.09
N GLY A 22 9.59 -15.19 13.91
CA GLY A 22 9.52 -14.35 12.71
C GLY A 22 8.61 -13.14 12.92
N GLN A 23 7.46 -13.34 13.56
CA GLN A 23 6.53 -12.27 13.88
C GLN A 23 7.13 -11.26 14.87
N LEU A 24 7.77 -11.69 15.95
CA LEU A 24 8.42 -10.80 16.93
C LEU A 24 9.48 -9.93 16.28
N ARG A 25 10.29 -10.51 15.39
CA ARG A 25 11.32 -9.76 14.65
C ARG A 25 10.71 -8.74 13.71
N PHE A 26 9.59 -9.08 13.09
CA PHE A 26 8.85 -8.19 12.19
C PHE A 26 8.21 -7.01 12.93
N ASP A 27 7.62 -7.25 14.12
CA ASP A 27 7.03 -6.21 14.96
C ASP A 27 8.10 -5.29 15.60
N GLY A 28 9.25 -5.85 16.00
CA GLY A 28 10.39 -5.10 16.58
C GLY A 28 11.10 -4.18 15.59
N ALA A 29 11.08 -4.49 14.29
CA ALA A 29 11.73 -3.69 13.25
C ALA A 29 10.89 -2.49 12.78
N ARG A 30 9.63 -2.38 13.19
CA ARG A 30 8.69 -1.34 12.72
C ARG A 30 7.95 -0.69 13.87
N SER A 31 8.06 0.64 13.96
CA SER A 31 7.30 1.51 14.86
C SER A 31 5.78 1.58 14.54
N VAL A 32 5.26 0.68 13.73
CA VAL A 32 3.85 0.59 13.36
C VAL A 32 3.15 -0.32 14.37
N LYS A 33 2.63 0.25 15.44
CA LYS A 33 1.67 -0.42 16.31
C LYS A 33 0.45 -0.81 15.46
N LEU A 34 0.29 -2.10 15.19
CA LEU A 34 -0.97 -2.69 14.76
C LEU A 34 -1.83 -2.80 16.04
N ASP A 35 -2.77 -1.90 16.25
CA ASP A 35 -3.57 -1.78 17.47
C ASP A 35 -4.31 -3.08 17.90
N ASP A 36 -4.51 -4.03 16.97
CA ASP A 36 -5.22 -5.29 17.22
C ASP A 36 -4.33 -6.54 17.11
N SER A 37 -3.01 -6.41 16.99
CA SER A 37 -2.11 -7.54 16.72
C SER A 37 -1.70 -8.37 17.95
N ALA A 38 -2.01 -7.91 19.16
CA ALA A 38 -1.61 -8.61 20.39
C ALA A 38 -2.19 -10.04 20.50
N PHE A 39 -3.36 -10.29 19.91
CA PHE A 39 -4.00 -11.61 19.92
C PHE A 39 -3.34 -12.61 19.00
N TRP A 40 -2.61 -12.16 17.98
CA TRP A 40 -1.92 -13.05 17.06
C TRP A 40 -0.71 -13.76 17.70
N PRO A 41 0.27 -13.05 18.30
CA PRO A 41 1.33 -13.70 19.07
C PRO A 41 0.80 -14.61 20.17
N LEU A 42 -0.27 -14.21 20.86
CA LEU A 42 -0.92 -15.02 21.88
C LEU A 42 -1.45 -16.35 21.30
N ALA A 43 -2.11 -16.30 20.14
CA ALA A 43 -2.60 -17.51 19.47
C ALA A 43 -1.45 -18.48 19.14
N LEU A 44 -0.33 -17.97 18.64
CA LEU A 44 0.84 -18.78 18.31
C LEU A 44 1.49 -19.38 19.55
N ILE A 45 1.69 -18.62 20.63
CA ILE A 45 2.26 -19.12 21.88
C ILE A 45 1.37 -20.23 22.45
N LEU A 46 0.06 -20.02 22.52
CA LEU A 46 -0.88 -21.01 23.03
C LEU A 46 -0.86 -22.30 22.18
N GLN A 47 -0.68 -22.17 20.88
CA GLN A 47 -0.53 -23.33 19.98
C GLN A 47 0.77 -24.10 20.24
N VAL A 48 1.90 -23.40 20.44
CA VAL A 48 3.19 -24.02 20.78
C VAL A 48 3.06 -24.77 22.10
N LEU A 49 2.51 -24.14 23.13
CA LEU A 49 2.30 -24.75 24.44
C LEU A 49 1.41 -25.99 24.37
N ALA A 50 0.33 -25.92 23.55
CA ALA A 50 -0.56 -27.05 23.33
C ALA A 50 0.19 -28.25 22.70
N CYS A 51 0.99 -28.00 21.67
CA CYS A 51 1.76 -29.03 20.98
C CYS A 51 2.85 -29.62 21.87
N LEU A 52 3.54 -28.82 22.67
CA LEU A 52 4.51 -29.30 23.66
C LEU A 52 3.84 -30.14 24.75
N ALA A 53 2.66 -29.76 25.24
CA ALA A 53 1.89 -30.56 26.18
C ALA A 53 1.50 -31.93 25.58
N PHE A 54 1.05 -31.99 24.32
CA PHE A 54 0.82 -33.25 23.65
C PHE A 54 2.10 -34.06 23.46
N PHE A 55 3.22 -33.44 23.11
CA PHE A 55 4.51 -34.15 23.01
C PHE A 55 4.91 -34.78 24.35
N LEU A 56 4.84 -34.02 25.46
CA LEU A 56 5.18 -34.51 26.78
C LEU A 56 4.26 -35.64 27.27
N SER A 57 2.97 -35.57 26.96
CA SER A 57 2.02 -36.63 27.33
C SER A 57 2.37 -37.95 26.65
N GLY A 58 3.07 -37.96 25.52
CA GLY A 58 3.55 -39.17 24.83
C GLY A 58 4.62 -39.96 25.60
N PHE A 59 5.26 -39.37 26.61
CA PHE A 59 6.20 -40.04 27.49
C PHE A 59 5.55 -40.60 28.76
N GLY A 60 4.21 -40.73 28.78
CA GLY A 60 3.45 -41.24 29.92
C GLY A 60 3.03 -40.19 30.95
N TYR A 61 3.23 -38.94 30.66
CA TYR A 61 2.77 -37.85 31.52
C TYR A 61 1.35 -37.40 31.13
N ASP A 62 0.36 -38.21 31.38
CA ASP A 62 -1.05 -38.02 30.96
C ASP A 62 -1.66 -36.71 31.49
N PHE A 63 -1.11 -36.13 32.56
CA PHE A 63 -1.45 -34.82 33.09
C PHE A 63 -1.35 -33.69 32.04
N PHE A 64 -0.46 -33.82 31.03
CA PHE A 64 -0.33 -32.80 29.99
C PHE A 64 -1.42 -32.82 28.91
N LEU A 65 -2.19 -33.91 28.81
CA LEU A 65 -3.25 -34.06 27.80
C LEU A 65 -4.36 -33.00 27.92
N PRO A 66 -4.89 -32.74 29.12
CA PRO A 66 -5.82 -31.61 29.34
C PRO A 66 -5.25 -30.26 28.96
N ILE A 67 -4.00 -30.01 29.33
CA ILE A 67 -3.30 -28.74 29.04
C ILE A 67 -3.22 -28.52 27.52
N GLY A 68 -2.86 -29.57 26.76
CA GLY A 68 -2.82 -29.51 25.30
C GLY A 68 -4.19 -29.18 24.69
N ASN A 69 -5.26 -29.82 25.17
CA ASN A 69 -6.62 -29.55 24.69
C ASN A 69 -7.08 -28.12 24.97
N ILE A 70 -6.85 -27.62 26.19
CA ILE A 70 -7.17 -26.24 26.59
C ILE A 70 -6.38 -25.26 25.72
N GLY A 71 -5.08 -25.51 25.53
CA GLY A 71 -4.20 -24.67 24.69
C GLY A 71 -4.70 -24.55 23.24
N LEU A 72 -5.18 -25.65 22.65
CA LEU A 72 -5.76 -25.63 21.29
C LEU A 72 -7.01 -24.77 21.20
N VAL A 73 -7.92 -24.90 22.16
CA VAL A 73 -9.15 -24.10 22.20
C VAL A 73 -8.83 -22.62 22.41
N CYS A 74 -7.94 -22.31 23.35
CA CYS A 74 -7.52 -20.93 23.64
C CYS A 74 -6.80 -20.30 22.45
N SER A 75 -5.98 -21.06 21.70
CA SER A 75 -5.36 -20.58 20.46
C SER A 75 -6.40 -20.18 19.40
N GLY A 76 -7.43 -21.02 19.21
CA GLY A 76 -8.56 -20.73 18.31
C GLY A 76 -9.34 -19.48 18.75
N LEU A 77 -9.57 -19.33 20.07
CA LEU A 77 -10.21 -18.14 20.64
C LEU A 77 -9.38 -16.88 20.40
N ALA A 78 -8.06 -16.92 20.59
CA ALA A 78 -7.18 -15.79 20.33
C ALA A 78 -7.20 -15.38 18.86
N ALA A 79 -7.20 -16.34 17.92
CA ALA A 79 -7.36 -16.06 16.51
C ALA A 79 -8.74 -15.44 16.19
N THR A 80 -9.79 -15.88 16.86
CA THR A 80 -11.15 -15.33 16.68
C THR A 80 -11.24 -13.91 17.23
N LEU A 81 -10.57 -13.61 18.36
CA LEU A 81 -10.45 -12.24 18.89
C LEU A 81 -9.72 -11.30 17.92
N LEU A 82 -8.69 -11.79 17.23
CA LEU A 82 -8.05 -11.04 16.16
C LEU A 82 -9.04 -10.66 15.04
N PHE A 83 -9.86 -11.61 14.59
CA PHE A 83 -10.87 -11.34 13.55
C PHE A 83 -11.96 -10.36 14.05
N TYR A 84 -12.34 -10.50 15.30
CA TYR A 84 -13.27 -9.56 15.92
C TYR A 84 -12.71 -8.13 15.97
N GLY A 85 -11.42 -7.98 16.33
CA GLY A 85 -10.70 -6.70 16.30
C GLY A 85 -10.66 -6.11 14.90
N TRP A 86 -10.34 -6.94 13.88
CA TRP A 86 -10.33 -6.49 12.47
C TRP A 86 -11.69 -6.00 11.99
N LYS A 87 -12.79 -6.66 12.40
CA LYS A 87 -14.15 -6.24 12.03
C LYS A 87 -14.55 -4.91 12.66
N HIS A 88 -14.17 -4.66 13.90
CA HIS A 88 -14.66 -3.52 14.69
C HIS A 88 -13.65 -2.36 14.81
N SER A 89 -12.55 -2.40 14.07
CA SER A 89 -11.57 -1.31 13.93
C SER A 89 -11.16 -0.63 15.24
N GLY A 90 -10.72 -1.42 16.24
CA GLY A 90 -10.11 -0.86 17.44
C GLY A 90 -10.38 -1.60 18.75
N SER A 91 -9.40 -1.51 19.65
CA SER A 91 -9.38 -2.20 20.95
C SER A 91 -10.51 -1.80 21.90
N SER A 92 -11.09 -0.60 21.75
CA SER A 92 -12.20 -0.12 22.58
C SER A 92 -13.47 -0.96 22.45
N ASN A 93 -13.65 -1.67 21.34
CA ASN A 93 -14.83 -2.49 21.07
C ASN A 93 -14.69 -3.94 21.56
N ILE A 94 -13.52 -4.38 22.02
CA ILE A 94 -13.31 -5.73 22.58
C ILE A 94 -14.20 -5.99 23.79
N LYS A 95 -14.62 -4.96 24.54
CA LYS A 95 -15.60 -5.09 25.64
C LYS A 95 -16.94 -5.68 25.21
N ARG A 96 -17.29 -5.58 23.92
CA ARG A 96 -18.51 -6.15 23.32
C ARG A 96 -18.32 -7.56 22.77
N PHE A 97 -17.11 -8.11 22.88
CA PHE A 97 -16.89 -9.51 22.50
C PHE A 97 -17.75 -10.42 23.39
N PRO A 98 -18.37 -11.48 22.82
CA PRO A 98 -19.19 -12.40 23.58
C PRO A 98 -18.33 -13.31 24.48
N TRP A 99 -17.87 -12.77 25.61
CA TRP A 99 -17.01 -13.45 26.58
C TRP A 99 -17.57 -14.79 27.09
N MET A 100 -18.87 -14.99 26.95
CA MET A 100 -19.47 -16.30 27.21
C MET A 100 -18.82 -17.42 26.38
N ILE A 101 -18.39 -17.15 25.15
CA ILE A 101 -17.66 -18.14 24.33
C ILE A 101 -16.37 -18.58 25.02
N VAL A 102 -15.64 -17.62 25.60
CA VAL A 102 -14.41 -17.91 26.35
C VAL A 102 -14.70 -18.74 27.58
N ILE A 103 -15.68 -18.32 28.39
CA ILE A 103 -16.09 -19.00 29.63
C ILE A 103 -16.52 -20.44 29.31
N PHE A 104 -17.41 -20.64 28.35
CA PHE A 104 -17.83 -21.97 27.93
C PHE A 104 -16.68 -22.84 27.44
N SER A 105 -15.77 -22.27 26.63
CA SER A 105 -14.62 -22.98 26.09
C SER A 105 -13.67 -23.46 27.20
N VAL A 106 -13.42 -22.62 28.21
CA VAL A 106 -12.59 -22.99 29.36
C VAL A 106 -13.28 -24.05 30.22
N ILE A 107 -14.56 -23.87 30.56
CA ILE A 107 -15.32 -24.82 31.37
C ILE A 107 -15.35 -26.20 30.70
N PHE A 108 -15.70 -26.29 29.42
CA PHE A 108 -15.73 -27.55 28.68
C PHE A 108 -14.35 -28.16 28.51
N GLY A 109 -13.29 -27.33 28.34
CA GLY A 109 -11.91 -27.81 28.32
C GLY A 109 -11.50 -28.47 29.62
N VAL A 110 -11.86 -27.89 30.75
CA VAL A 110 -11.55 -28.41 32.11
C VAL A 110 -12.40 -29.65 32.43
N LEU A 111 -13.71 -29.60 32.23
CA LEU A 111 -14.61 -30.72 32.48
C LEU A 111 -14.27 -31.91 31.58
N GLY A 112 -13.88 -31.69 30.35
CA GLY A 112 -13.43 -32.75 29.45
C GLY A 112 -12.11 -33.39 29.85
N ALA A 113 -11.33 -32.78 30.72
CA ALA A 113 -9.98 -33.21 31.06
C ALA A 113 -9.95 -34.60 31.77
N THR A 114 -10.95 -34.89 32.60
CA THR A 114 -11.06 -36.13 33.39
C THR A 114 -11.95 -37.20 32.74
N ALA A 115 -12.61 -36.87 31.63
CA ALA A 115 -13.53 -37.75 30.95
C ALA A 115 -12.81 -38.81 30.07
N PRO A 116 -13.49 -39.96 29.72
CA PRO A 116 -12.96 -40.91 28.74
C PRO A 116 -12.57 -40.24 27.41
N LEU A 117 -11.64 -40.86 26.65
CA LEU A 117 -11.10 -40.28 25.42
C LEU A 117 -12.19 -39.85 24.42
N SER A 118 -13.20 -40.69 24.20
CA SER A 118 -14.32 -40.40 23.29
C SER A 118 -15.09 -39.14 23.70
N THR A 119 -15.40 -39.00 24.97
CA THR A 119 -16.09 -37.83 25.53
C THR A 119 -15.23 -36.56 25.44
N ARG A 120 -13.93 -36.68 25.73
CA ARG A 120 -12.97 -35.56 25.60
C ARG A 120 -12.87 -35.07 24.16
N VAL A 121 -12.71 -36.00 23.21
CA VAL A 121 -12.61 -35.67 21.78
C VAL A 121 -13.91 -35.00 21.32
N LEU A 122 -15.04 -35.51 21.71
CA LEU A 122 -16.34 -34.91 21.36
C LEU A 122 -16.46 -33.48 21.93
N ALA A 123 -16.19 -33.30 23.23
CA ALA A 123 -16.27 -31.99 23.87
C ALA A 123 -15.36 -30.96 23.24
N VAL A 124 -14.07 -31.28 23.05
CA VAL A 124 -13.09 -30.39 22.43
C VAL A 124 -13.44 -30.05 20.97
N SER A 125 -13.93 -31.06 20.22
CA SER A 125 -14.35 -30.88 18.82
C SER A 125 -15.57 -29.91 18.73
N LEU A 126 -16.58 -30.10 19.57
CA LEU A 126 -17.78 -29.26 19.57
C LEU A 126 -17.46 -27.80 19.95
N VAL A 127 -16.67 -27.59 21.01
CA VAL A 127 -16.26 -26.25 21.44
C VAL A 127 -15.42 -25.56 20.38
N SER A 128 -14.43 -26.27 19.82
CA SER A 128 -13.59 -25.72 18.73
C SER A 128 -14.41 -25.41 17.49
N CYS A 129 -15.35 -26.29 17.13
CA CYS A 129 -16.27 -26.04 16.01
C CYS A 129 -17.06 -24.75 16.21
N PHE A 130 -17.63 -24.53 17.39
CA PHE A 130 -18.36 -23.31 17.72
C PHE A 130 -17.49 -22.05 17.58
N VAL A 131 -16.26 -22.09 18.08
CA VAL A 131 -15.28 -21.00 17.96
C VAL A 131 -14.99 -20.70 16.49
N TYR A 132 -14.71 -21.71 15.66
CA TYR A 132 -14.38 -21.49 14.27
C TYR A 132 -15.57 -21.13 13.38
N VAL A 133 -16.78 -21.60 13.70
CA VAL A 133 -18.02 -21.12 13.06
C VAL A 133 -18.22 -19.62 13.33
N TYR A 134 -18.01 -19.18 14.57
CA TYR A 134 -18.09 -17.76 14.89
C TYR A 134 -17.00 -16.95 14.16
N ALA A 135 -15.76 -17.47 14.09
CA ALA A 135 -14.69 -16.88 13.30
C ALA A 135 -15.08 -16.73 11.81
N LEU A 136 -15.72 -17.77 11.24
CA LEU A 136 -16.17 -17.77 9.86
C LEU A 136 -17.27 -16.72 9.61
N VAL A 137 -18.21 -16.57 10.54
CA VAL A 137 -19.25 -15.52 10.50
C VAL A 137 -18.61 -14.13 10.52
N LEU A 138 -17.66 -13.88 11.42
CA LEU A 138 -16.93 -12.60 11.47
C LEU A 138 -16.24 -12.29 10.14
N LEU A 139 -15.54 -13.28 9.56
CA LEU A 139 -14.85 -13.11 8.27
C LEU A 139 -15.82 -12.95 7.09
N HIS A 140 -17.02 -13.54 7.15
CA HIS A 140 -18.04 -13.38 6.11
C HIS A 140 -18.61 -11.95 6.09
N GLU A 141 -18.81 -11.34 7.26
CA GLU A 141 -19.33 -9.99 7.41
C GLU A 141 -18.30 -8.89 7.13
N MET A 142 -17.01 -9.24 7.07
CA MET A 142 -15.95 -8.28 6.76
C MET A 142 -15.94 -7.98 5.26
N LYS A 143 -16.06 -6.68 4.92
CA LYS A 143 -15.78 -6.21 3.56
C LYS A 143 -14.28 -6.30 3.33
N SER A 144 -13.90 -6.99 2.27
CA SER A 144 -12.50 -7.08 1.84
C SER A 144 -12.11 -5.82 1.05
N ASP A 145 -10.98 -5.20 1.38
CA ASP A 145 -10.36 -4.21 0.49
C ASP A 145 -9.89 -4.90 -0.81
N ARG A 146 -9.96 -4.17 -1.94
CA ARG A 146 -9.62 -4.64 -3.30
C ARG A 146 -8.20 -5.22 -3.37
N GLY A 147 -7.68 -6.06 -2.85
CA GLY A 147 -6.34 -6.69 -2.86
C GLY A 147 -6.23 -7.84 -1.89
N ASN A 148 -7.15 -7.91 -0.92
CA ASN A 148 -7.14 -8.95 0.12
C ASN A 148 -8.20 -10.04 -0.10
N GLU A 149 -9.05 -9.94 -1.11
CA GLU A 149 -10.19 -10.85 -1.32
C GLU A 149 -9.78 -12.31 -1.41
N ILE A 150 -8.69 -12.60 -2.14
CA ILE A 150 -8.22 -13.96 -2.33
C ILE A 150 -7.75 -14.59 -1.00
N HIS A 151 -7.05 -13.81 -0.16
CA HIS A 151 -6.53 -14.30 1.12
C HIS A 151 -7.66 -14.55 2.14
N PHE A 152 -8.66 -13.67 2.17
CA PHE A 152 -9.87 -13.88 2.97
C PHE A 152 -10.67 -15.10 2.49
N THR A 153 -10.75 -15.32 1.18
CA THR A 153 -11.41 -16.48 0.59
C THR A 153 -10.68 -17.77 0.94
N ILE A 154 -9.35 -17.79 0.84
CA ILE A 154 -8.52 -18.92 1.26
C ILE A 154 -8.73 -19.21 2.75
N LEU A 155 -8.70 -18.19 3.61
CA LEU A 155 -8.89 -18.36 5.04
C LEU A 155 -10.28 -18.92 5.37
N ARG A 156 -11.34 -18.44 4.71
CA ARG A 156 -12.70 -18.98 4.86
C ARG A 156 -12.76 -20.44 4.46
N LEU A 157 -12.16 -20.80 3.32
CA LEU A 157 -12.11 -22.18 2.83
C LEU A 157 -11.40 -23.11 3.84
N VAL A 158 -10.24 -22.69 4.34
CA VAL A 158 -9.47 -23.45 5.34
C VAL A 158 -10.28 -23.65 6.63
N LEU A 159 -11.01 -22.62 7.08
CA LEU A 159 -11.88 -22.74 8.26
C LEU A 159 -13.05 -23.70 8.03
N VAL A 160 -13.65 -23.72 6.85
CA VAL A 160 -14.71 -24.67 6.50
C VAL A 160 -14.17 -26.11 6.53
N VAL A 161 -13.01 -26.36 5.92
CA VAL A 161 -12.34 -27.67 5.97
C VAL A 161 -12.04 -28.07 7.41
N LYS A 162 -11.55 -27.15 8.22
CA LYS A 162 -11.26 -27.38 9.64
C LYS A 162 -12.50 -27.75 10.44
N ILE A 163 -13.60 -27.04 10.26
CA ILE A 163 -14.89 -27.34 10.89
C ILE A 163 -15.35 -28.75 10.50
N PHE A 164 -15.24 -29.11 9.23
CA PHE A 164 -15.57 -30.46 8.75
C PHE A 164 -14.72 -31.53 9.46
N LEU A 165 -13.40 -31.34 9.56
CA LEU A 165 -12.50 -32.26 10.24
C LEU A 165 -12.83 -32.40 11.74
N LEU A 166 -13.23 -31.30 12.40
CA LEU A 166 -13.63 -31.32 13.81
C LEU A 166 -14.94 -32.04 14.05
N LEU A 167 -15.91 -31.94 13.15
CA LEU A 167 -17.20 -32.62 13.24
C LEU A 167 -17.10 -34.14 12.95
N THR A 168 -16.22 -34.53 12.04
CA THR A 168 -16.10 -35.93 11.61
C THR A 168 -15.21 -36.75 12.55
N ARG A 169 -14.20 -36.18 13.17
CA ARG A 169 -13.25 -36.87 14.05
C ARG A 169 -13.94 -37.67 15.20
N PRO A 170 -14.89 -37.10 15.98
CA PRO A 170 -15.56 -37.84 17.06
C PRO A 170 -16.22 -39.12 16.59
N TYR A 171 -16.82 -39.12 15.40
CA TYR A 171 -17.42 -40.32 14.81
C TYR A 171 -16.40 -41.43 14.69
N PHE A 172 -15.22 -41.19 14.12
CA PHE A 172 -14.18 -42.21 13.96
C PHE A 172 -13.55 -42.65 15.28
N VAL A 173 -13.53 -41.78 16.32
CA VAL A 173 -13.05 -42.16 17.65
C VAL A 173 -14.06 -43.09 18.37
N VAL A 174 -15.35 -42.85 18.23
CA VAL A 174 -16.41 -43.63 18.88
C VAL A 174 -16.58 -45.00 18.21
N TYR A 175 -16.49 -45.08 16.89
CA TYR A 175 -16.71 -46.32 16.11
C TYR A 175 -15.42 -47.06 15.77
N SER A 176 -14.27 -46.70 16.38
CA SER A 176 -13.03 -47.49 16.22
C SER A 176 -13.14 -48.83 17.00
N ASP A 177 -12.75 -49.93 16.38
CA ASP A 177 -12.83 -51.28 16.94
C ASP A 177 -11.94 -51.52 18.18
N MET A 178 -11.09 -50.55 18.55
CA MET A 178 -10.21 -50.63 19.71
C MET A 178 -10.47 -49.46 20.66
N PRO A 179 -10.90 -49.72 21.91
CA PRO A 179 -11.03 -48.67 22.93
C PRO A 179 -9.63 -48.16 23.32
N SER A 180 -9.17 -47.12 22.67
CA SER A 180 -7.91 -46.47 23.02
C SER A 180 -8.10 -45.56 24.25
N THR A 181 -7.22 -45.70 25.23
CA THR A 181 -7.23 -44.85 26.44
C THR A 181 -6.51 -43.55 26.26
N THR A 182 -5.65 -43.47 25.25
CA THR A 182 -4.85 -42.27 24.95
C THR A 182 -4.84 -41.94 23.46
N ILE A 183 -4.60 -40.67 23.12
CA ILE A 183 -4.48 -40.21 21.71
C ILE A 183 -3.31 -40.87 20.93
N TYR A 184 -2.34 -41.45 21.63
CA TYR A 184 -1.19 -42.13 21.00
C TYR A 184 -1.49 -43.56 20.59
N LEU A 185 -2.56 -44.14 21.11
CA LEU A 185 -3.03 -45.47 20.76
C LEU A 185 -4.15 -45.41 19.70
N GLU A 186 -4.62 -44.23 19.31
CA GLU A 186 -5.52 -44.09 18.16
C GLU A 186 -4.89 -44.68 16.90
N GLN A 187 -5.63 -45.50 16.18
CA GLN A 187 -5.19 -46.16 14.95
C GLN A 187 -6.07 -45.77 13.75
N GLY A 188 -5.51 -45.91 12.55
CA GLY A 188 -6.24 -45.76 11.30
C GLY A 188 -6.80 -44.37 11.06
N THR A 189 -8.08 -44.29 10.72
CA THR A 189 -8.78 -43.10 10.28
C THR A 189 -8.88 -42.02 11.38
N ALA A 190 -9.07 -42.40 12.66
CA ALA A 190 -9.15 -41.46 13.77
C ALA A 190 -7.84 -40.66 13.95
N ALA A 191 -6.69 -41.34 13.85
CA ALA A 191 -5.38 -40.71 13.89
C ALA A 191 -5.16 -39.76 12.69
N LEU A 192 -5.59 -40.16 11.48
CA LEU A 192 -5.50 -39.31 10.29
C LEU A 192 -6.30 -38.02 10.45
N PHE A 193 -7.56 -38.10 10.90
CA PHE A 193 -8.39 -36.92 11.13
C PHE A 193 -7.80 -36.00 12.20
N ARG A 194 -7.17 -36.52 13.24
CA ARG A 194 -6.46 -35.76 14.25
C ARG A 194 -5.26 -34.99 13.63
N ILE A 195 -4.44 -35.71 12.87
CA ILE A 195 -3.25 -35.10 12.20
C ILE A 195 -3.69 -34.00 11.24
N LEU A 196 -4.68 -34.25 10.39
CA LEU A 196 -5.23 -33.26 9.46
C LEU A 196 -5.84 -32.09 10.20
N GLY A 197 -6.54 -32.31 11.32
CA GLY A 197 -7.11 -31.27 12.16
C GLY A 197 -6.06 -30.35 12.78
N VAL A 198 -4.93 -30.91 13.21
CA VAL A 198 -3.80 -30.09 13.73
C VAL A 198 -3.06 -29.40 12.58
N ALA A 199 -2.79 -30.08 11.48
CA ALA A 199 -2.13 -29.49 10.32
C ALA A 199 -2.94 -28.33 9.70
N SER A 200 -4.28 -28.39 9.75
CA SER A 200 -5.14 -27.30 9.30
C SER A 200 -4.92 -26.00 10.10
N ASN A 201 -4.42 -26.06 11.36
CA ASN A 201 -4.02 -24.85 12.10
C ASN A 201 -2.87 -24.12 11.41
N LEU A 202 -1.90 -24.86 10.87
CA LEU A 202 -0.78 -24.25 10.14
C LEU A 202 -1.28 -23.45 8.93
N LEU A 203 -2.24 -24.01 8.19
CA LEU A 203 -2.84 -23.31 7.05
C LEU A 203 -3.61 -22.05 7.47
N VAL A 204 -4.34 -22.11 8.59
CA VAL A 204 -4.99 -20.91 9.16
C VAL A 204 -3.94 -19.87 9.53
N TYR A 205 -2.84 -20.25 10.16
CA TYR A 205 -1.78 -19.33 10.57
C TYR A 205 -1.06 -18.72 9.38
N ILE A 206 -0.75 -19.50 8.35
CA ILE A 206 -0.16 -18.98 7.10
C ILE A 206 -1.10 -17.97 6.44
N ALA A 207 -2.40 -18.27 6.36
CA ALA A 207 -3.37 -17.36 5.77
C ALA A 207 -3.50 -16.06 6.55
N ILE A 208 -3.52 -16.11 7.89
CA ILE A 208 -3.53 -14.93 8.76
C ILE A 208 -2.25 -14.11 8.56
N LEU A 209 -1.08 -14.77 8.55
CA LEU A 209 0.20 -14.09 8.36
C LEU A 209 0.26 -13.35 7.03
N ASN A 210 -0.23 -13.95 5.95
CA ASN A 210 -0.30 -13.31 4.64
C ASN A 210 -1.21 -12.06 4.66
N ILE A 211 -2.37 -12.14 5.32
CA ILE A 211 -3.28 -10.98 5.46
C ILE A 211 -2.60 -9.86 6.26
N LEU A 212 -1.92 -10.19 7.37
CA LEU A 212 -1.18 -9.22 8.18
C LEU A 212 -0.05 -8.57 7.39
N TYR A 213 0.73 -9.36 6.67
CA TYR A 213 1.81 -8.88 5.83
C TYR A 213 1.31 -7.87 4.79
N GLN A 214 0.24 -8.21 4.08
CA GLN A 214 -0.35 -7.32 3.08
C GLN A 214 -0.90 -6.03 3.68
N LYS A 215 -1.61 -6.11 4.82
CA LYS A 215 -2.08 -4.90 5.52
C LYS A 215 -0.93 -3.96 5.89
N VAL A 216 0.19 -4.50 6.36
CA VAL A 216 1.38 -3.71 6.70
C VAL A 216 2.02 -3.11 5.45
N SER A 217 2.15 -3.89 4.37
CA SER A 217 2.71 -3.42 3.10
C SER A 217 1.90 -2.25 2.54
N LEU A 218 0.58 -2.41 2.41
CA LEU A 218 -0.32 -1.36 1.93
C LEU A 218 -0.28 -0.10 2.81
N LYS A 219 -0.19 -0.26 4.14
CA LYS A 219 -0.06 0.88 5.05
C LYS A 219 1.27 1.59 4.88
N ALA A 220 2.36 0.85 4.66
CA ALA A 220 3.68 1.41 4.39
C ALA A 220 3.71 2.17 3.07
N GLU A 221 3.12 1.62 2.00
CA GLU A 221 2.99 2.28 0.71
C GLU A 221 2.18 3.58 0.79
N ARG A 222 1.00 3.54 1.43
CA ARG A 222 0.17 4.75 1.65
C ARG A 222 0.93 5.82 2.44
N LYS A 223 1.70 5.42 3.46
CA LYS A 223 2.51 6.35 4.25
C LYS A 223 3.65 6.94 3.42
N ALA A 224 4.31 6.14 2.60
CA ALA A 224 5.36 6.61 1.69
C ALA A 224 4.81 7.62 0.69
N GLN A 225 3.66 7.33 0.05
CA GLN A 225 2.98 8.24 -0.87
C GLN A 225 2.53 9.55 -0.19
N ALA A 226 2.05 9.48 1.06
CA ALA A 226 1.68 10.67 1.81
C ALA A 226 2.89 11.55 2.14
N ILE A 227 4.03 10.95 2.53
CA ILE A 227 5.28 11.66 2.78
C ILE A 227 5.80 12.30 1.50
N GLU A 228 5.81 11.58 0.39
CA GLU A 228 6.18 12.10 -0.94
C GLU A 228 5.33 13.32 -1.30
N SER A 229 4.00 13.20 -1.23
CA SER A 229 3.09 14.31 -1.54
C SER A 229 3.31 15.52 -0.62
N GLN A 230 3.54 15.29 0.66
CA GLN A 230 3.82 16.36 1.63
C GLN A 230 5.16 17.04 1.34
N MET A 231 6.19 16.28 0.98
CA MET A 231 7.51 16.81 0.62
C MET A 231 7.43 17.66 -0.64
N LEU A 232 6.78 17.16 -1.70
CA LEU A 232 6.56 17.94 -2.94
C LEU A 232 5.75 19.20 -2.68
N GLY A 233 4.70 19.14 -1.86
CA GLY A 233 3.93 20.31 -1.45
C GLY A 233 4.76 21.33 -0.69
N SER A 234 5.68 20.90 0.18
CA SER A 234 6.57 21.78 0.92
C SER A 234 7.61 22.46 0.00
N LEU A 235 8.16 21.73 -0.97
CA LEU A 235 9.08 22.28 -1.97
C LEU A 235 8.38 23.33 -2.84
N ASN A 236 7.16 23.04 -3.29
CA ASN A 236 6.34 24.00 -4.04
C ASN A 236 6.04 25.26 -3.22
N ALA A 237 5.62 25.11 -1.96
CA ALA A 237 5.34 26.23 -1.08
C ALA A 237 6.60 27.12 -0.86
N LEU A 238 7.78 26.50 -0.77
CA LEU A 238 9.04 27.22 -0.65
C LEU A 238 9.39 28.00 -1.92
N ALA A 239 9.20 27.38 -3.10
CA ALA A 239 9.40 28.05 -4.38
C ALA A 239 8.45 29.26 -4.53
N MET A 240 7.17 29.07 -4.25
CA MET A 240 6.15 30.12 -4.31
C MET A 240 6.35 31.26 -3.31
N ALA A 241 6.91 30.97 -2.11
CA ALA A 241 7.15 32.01 -1.11
C ALA A 241 8.13 33.10 -1.58
N ARG A 242 8.92 32.81 -2.62
CA ARG A 242 9.85 33.78 -3.25
C ARG A 242 9.40 34.28 -4.60
N ASP A 243 8.46 33.63 -5.26
CA ASP A 243 7.94 34.03 -6.56
C ASP A 243 6.59 34.75 -6.40
N ASN A 244 6.31 35.69 -7.29
CA ASN A 244 5.02 36.38 -7.34
C ASN A 244 3.95 35.56 -8.10
N GLU A 245 4.24 34.30 -8.44
CA GLU A 245 3.27 33.43 -9.10
C GLU A 245 2.21 32.94 -8.12
N THR A 246 0.97 32.88 -8.60
CA THR A 246 -0.17 32.46 -7.76
C THR A 246 -0.22 30.94 -7.61
N GLY A 247 -0.80 30.45 -6.50
CA GLY A 247 -1.03 29.02 -6.33
C GLY A 247 -1.89 28.40 -7.43
N ASN A 248 -2.74 29.21 -8.06
CA ASN A 248 -3.59 28.79 -9.14
C ASN A 248 -2.79 28.50 -10.43
N HIS A 249 -1.72 29.26 -10.72
CA HIS A 249 -0.79 28.95 -11.82
C HIS A 249 -0.27 27.50 -11.74
N ILE A 250 0.19 27.09 -10.58
CA ILE A 250 0.70 25.71 -10.38
C ILE A 250 -0.40 24.67 -10.63
N ILE A 251 -1.61 24.91 -10.11
CA ILE A 251 -2.74 23.99 -10.32
C ILE A 251 -3.13 23.94 -11.79
N ARG A 252 -3.13 25.08 -12.48
CA ARG A 252 -3.44 25.15 -13.92
C ARG A 252 -2.40 24.44 -14.75
N THR A 253 -1.11 24.76 -14.59
CA THR A 253 -0.03 24.19 -15.41
C THR A 253 0.10 22.67 -15.25
N GLN A 254 -0.02 22.12 -14.04
CA GLN A 254 -0.03 20.67 -13.86
C GLN A 254 -1.22 19.98 -14.56
N ASN A 255 -2.39 20.62 -14.58
CA ASN A 255 -3.56 20.09 -15.29
C ASN A 255 -3.41 20.20 -16.83
N TYR A 256 -2.80 21.27 -17.34
CA TYR A 256 -2.49 21.41 -18.76
C TYR A 256 -1.50 20.32 -19.21
N VAL A 257 -0.41 20.10 -18.45
CA VAL A 257 0.56 19.03 -18.71
C VAL A 257 -0.14 17.67 -18.79
N LYS A 258 -1.01 17.36 -17.83
CA LYS A 258 -1.78 16.11 -17.82
C LYS A 258 -2.68 15.99 -19.06
N LYS A 259 -3.39 17.07 -19.43
CA LYS A 259 -4.28 17.10 -20.60
C LYS A 259 -3.51 16.87 -21.89
N LEU A 260 -2.40 17.54 -22.09
CA LEU A 260 -1.54 17.38 -23.26
C LEU A 260 -1.01 15.95 -23.36
N ALA A 261 -0.49 15.41 -22.26
CA ALA A 261 0.05 14.05 -22.25
C ALA A 261 -1.02 12.99 -22.58
N LEU A 262 -2.24 13.13 -22.04
CA LEU A 262 -3.37 12.26 -22.38
C LEU A 262 -3.75 12.37 -23.85
N ARG A 263 -3.87 13.60 -24.37
CA ARG A 263 -4.28 13.86 -25.76
C ARG A 263 -3.23 13.34 -26.74
N LEU A 264 -1.94 13.55 -26.50
CA LEU A 264 -0.84 13.01 -27.31
C LEU A 264 -0.95 11.48 -27.42
N ARG A 265 -1.16 10.80 -26.31
CA ARG A 265 -1.35 9.35 -26.26
C ARG A 265 -2.59 8.88 -27.02
N GLU A 266 -3.73 9.56 -26.87
CA GLU A 266 -4.97 9.28 -27.60
C GLU A 266 -4.81 9.45 -29.11
N MET A 267 -4.06 10.46 -29.54
CA MET A 267 -3.71 10.70 -30.96
C MET A 267 -2.72 9.67 -31.50
N GLY A 268 -2.20 8.80 -30.67
CA GLY A 268 -1.28 7.73 -31.08
C GLY A 268 0.20 8.02 -30.90
N HIS A 269 0.55 9.22 -30.40
CA HIS A 269 1.92 9.65 -30.18
C HIS A 269 2.44 9.25 -28.81
N TYR A 270 3.72 8.90 -28.69
CA TYR A 270 4.44 8.60 -27.45
C TYR A 270 3.74 7.59 -26.52
N LYS A 271 3.02 6.59 -27.09
CA LYS A 271 2.22 5.63 -26.29
C LYS A 271 3.03 4.83 -25.29
N GLN A 272 4.28 4.52 -25.61
CA GLN A 272 5.17 3.77 -24.71
C GLN A 272 5.77 4.65 -23.61
N GLU A 273 5.91 5.95 -23.87
CA GLU A 273 6.49 6.93 -22.96
C GLU A 273 5.43 7.61 -22.06
N LEU A 274 4.17 7.66 -22.49
CA LEU A 274 3.05 8.30 -21.80
C LEU A 274 2.07 7.27 -21.24
N THR A 275 2.57 6.35 -20.39
CA THR A 275 1.72 5.44 -19.60
C THR A 275 0.92 6.20 -18.55
N ASP A 276 -0.08 5.57 -17.91
CA ASP A 276 -0.84 6.21 -16.83
C ASP A 276 0.06 6.60 -15.66
N GLU A 277 1.07 5.77 -15.35
CA GLU A 277 2.05 6.02 -14.31
C GLU A 277 2.92 7.24 -14.66
N ILE A 278 3.44 7.31 -15.89
CA ILE A 278 4.27 8.45 -16.32
C ILE A 278 3.46 9.75 -16.36
N ILE A 279 2.23 9.71 -16.84
CA ILE A 279 1.34 10.90 -16.83
C ILE A 279 1.08 11.39 -15.40
N ALA A 280 0.89 10.46 -14.45
CA ALA A 280 0.74 10.82 -13.03
C ALA A 280 2.02 11.43 -12.45
N LEU A 281 3.21 10.96 -12.86
CA LEU A 281 4.49 11.54 -12.47
C LEU A 281 4.69 12.93 -13.08
N LEU A 282 4.35 13.15 -14.35
CA LEU A 282 4.42 14.45 -14.99
C LEU A 282 3.52 15.48 -14.30
N PHE A 283 2.29 15.07 -13.94
CA PHE A 283 1.37 15.91 -13.18
C PHE A 283 1.96 16.37 -11.84
N LYS A 284 2.63 15.46 -11.12
CA LYS A 284 3.29 15.77 -9.83
C LYS A 284 4.56 16.59 -10.00
N ALA A 285 5.29 16.42 -11.10
CA ALA A 285 6.57 17.06 -11.36
C ALA A 285 6.45 18.50 -11.91
N ALA A 286 5.39 18.77 -12.68
CA ALA A 286 5.16 20.06 -13.34
C ALA A 286 5.26 21.28 -12.40
N PRO A 287 4.74 21.24 -11.16
CA PRO A 287 4.89 22.34 -10.20
C PRO A 287 6.33 22.74 -9.87
N LEU A 288 7.31 21.87 -10.10
CA LEU A 288 8.71 22.09 -9.75
C LEU A 288 9.53 22.73 -10.91
N HIS A 289 8.90 23.11 -12.02
CA HIS A 289 9.61 23.65 -13.19
C HIS A 289 10.48 24.89 -12.83
N ASP A 290 9.99 25.71 -11.96
CA ASP A 290 10.59 26.99 -11.55
C ASP A 290 11.26 26.96 -10.16
N ILE A 291 11.49 25.77 -9.58
CA ILE A 291 12.13 25.62 -8.26
C ILE A 291 13.47 26.36 -8.16
N GLY A 292 14.19 26.50 -9.26
CA GLY A 292 15.49 27.18 -9.31
C GLY A 292 15.42 28.69 -9.13
N LYS A 293 14.25 29.32 -9.21
CA LYS A 293 14.05 30.73 -8.88
C LYS A 293 14.47 31.05 -7.45
N VAL A 294 14.51 30.05 -6.57
CA VAL A 294 15.04 30.19 -5.22
C VAL A 294 16.49 30.67 -5.18
N GLY A 295 17.28 30.41 -6.20
CA GLY A 295 18.68 30.85 -6.32
C GLY A 295 18.86 32.19 -7.01
N ILE A 296 17.79 32.80 -7.53
CA ILE A 296 17.87 34.11 -8.21
C ILE A 296 17.86 35.25 -7.15
N PRO A 297 18.74 36.24 -7.27
CA PRO A 297 18.76 37.39 -6.35
C PRO A 297 17.45 38.19 -6.38
N ASP A 298 16.97 38.63 -5.21
CA ASP A 298 15.67 39.31 -5.05
C ASP A 298 15.53 40.58 -5.90
N HIS A 299 16.63 41.36 -6.08
CA HIS A 299 16.61 42.56 -6.88
C HIS A 299 16.41 42.30 -8.39
N ILE A 300 16.68 41.06 -8.85
CA ILE A 300 16.40 40.62 -10.21
C ILE A 300 15.01 40.00 -10.29
N LEU A 301 14.71 39.08 -9.35
CA LEU A 301 13.45 38.33 -9.34
C LEU A 301 12.22 39.24 -9.19
N HIS A 302 12.32 40.28 -8.34
CA HIS A 302 11.22 41.21 -8.06
C HIS A 302 11.36 42.56 -8.75
N LYS A 303 12.21 42.66 -9.79
CA LYS A 303 12.39 43.93 -10.52
C LYS A 303 11.10 44.31 -11.25
N SER A 304 10.60 45.50 -10.98
CA SER A 304 9.35 46.01 -11.57
C SER A 304 9.50 46.55 -13.01
N GLY A 305 10.70 46.50 -13.59
CA GLY A 305 11.00 46.93 -14.95
C GLY A 305 11.57 45.82 -15.83
N GLN A 306 11.98 46.20 -17.06
CA GLN A 306 12.67 45.27 -17.93
C GLN A 306 14.03 44.87 -17.33
N LEU A 307 14.39 43.61 -17.42
CA LEU A 307 15.71 43.11 -17.07
C LEU A 307 16.74 43.61 -18.13
N ASP A 308 17.90 44.05 -17.68
CA ASP A 308 19.03 44.29 -18.57
C ASP A 308 19.64 42.94 -19.02
N GLU A 309 20.63 43.00 -19.91
CA GLU A 309 21.24 41.78 -20.48
C GLU A 309 21.89 40.92 -19.38
N TYR A 310 22.56 41.49 -18.39
CA TYR A 310 23.19 40.75 -17.30
C TYR A 310 22.14 40.13 -16.39
N GLU A 311 21.12 40.87 -16.02
CA GLU A 311 20.00 40.42 -15.20
C GLU A 311 19.24 39.29 -15.91
N TRP A 312 19.04 39.45 -17.25
CA TRP A 312 18.41 38.42 -18.06
C TRP A 312 19.23 37.13 -18.13
N GLN A 313 20.55 37.21 -18.30
CA GLN A 313 21.43 36.04 -18.25
C GLN A 313 21.39 35.38 -16.87
N THR A 314 21.34 36.17 -15.80
CA THR A 314 21.18 35.66 -14.43
C THR A 314 19.81 34.99 -14.25
N MET A 315 18.72 35.57 -14.72
CA MET A 315 17.39 34.98 -14.66
C MET A 315 17.33 33.62 -15.34
N LYS A 316 17.94 33.48 -16.52
CA LYS A 316 18.00 32.21 -17.24
C LYS A 316 18.64 31.04 -16.44
N THR A 317 19.49 31.37 -15.47
CA THR A 317 20.15 30.33 -14.65
C THR A 317 19.19 29.57 -13.73
N HIS A 318 17.93 30.05 -13.52
CA HIS A 318 16.98 29.30 -12.71
C HIS A 318 16.78 27.88 -13.23
N THR A 319 16.86 27.65 -14.54
CA THR A 319 16.72 26.31 -15.14
C THR A 319 17.83 25.36 -14.68
N THR A 320 19.09 25.82 -14.75
CA THR A 320 20.25 25.02 -14.32
C THR A 320 20.35 24.89 -12.80
N ILE A 321 19.95 25.91 -12.04
CA ILE A 321 19.87 25.85 -10.59
C ILE A 321 18.79 24.85 -10.18
N GLY A 322 17.61 24.88 -10.80
CA GLY A 322 16.52 23.94 -10.53
C GLY A 322 16.93 22.51 -10.81
N GLU A 323 17.57 22.25 -11.96
CA GLU A 323 18.15 20.96 -12.30
C GLU A 323 19.16 20.47 -11.24
N ALA A 324 20.07 21.34 -10.80
CA ALA A 324 21.09 21.01 -9.80
C ALA A 324 20.50 20.72 -8.42
N VAL A 325 19.53 21.54 -7.97
CA VAL A 325 18.84 21.36 -6.69
C VAL A 325 18.09 20.01 -6.66
N LEU A 326 17.33 19.73 -7.71
CA LEU A 326 16.58 18.48 -7.80
C LEU A 326 17.51 17.25 -7.95
N SER A 327 18.60 17.39 -8.70
CA SER A 327 19.60 16.32 -8.86
C SER A 327 20.30 15.98 -7.56
N SER A 328 20.57 16.96 -6.70
CA SER A 328 21.18 16.72 -5.38
C SER A 328 20.28 15.93 -4.44
N ALA A 329 18.96 16.07 -4.58
CA ALA A 329 17.97 15.32 -3.83
C ALA A 329 17.76 13.88 -4.35
N GLY A 330 18.05 13.64 -5.63
CA GLY A 330 17.78 12.38 -6.34
C GLY A 330 18.94 11.38 -6.37
N HIS A 331 20.08 11.63 -5.72
CA HIS A 331 21.30 10.80 -5.83
C HIS A 331 21.15 9.35 -5.37
N GLU A 332 20.12 9.01 -4.58
CA GLU A 332 19.87 7.66 -4.08
C GLU A 332 18.67 6.95 -4.76
N LEU A 333 18.02 7.62 -5.73
CA LEU A 333 16.80 7.09 -6.35
C LEU A 333 17.15 6.30 -7.62
N HIS A 334 16.99 4.99 -7.55
CA HIS A 334 17.25 4.06 -8.64
C HIS A 334 15.96 3.77 -9.43
N GLY A 335 15.72 4.50 -10.53
CA GLY A 335 14.63 4.18 -11.46
C GLY A 335 14.33 5.32 -12.45
N GLU A 336 13.93 4.95 -13.67
CA GLU A 336 13.45 5.92 -14.68
C GLU A 336 12.05 6.48 -14.36
N GLU A 337 11.36 5.87 -13.42
CA GLU A 337 9.96 6.14 -13.04
C GLU A 337 9.86 6.90 -11.72
N ASP A 338 10.62 8.01 -11.59
CA ASP A 338 10.59 8.84 -10.40
C ASP A 338 10.11 10.27 -10.73
N VAL A 339 9.32 10.84 -9.84
CA VAL A 339 8.81 12.21 -9.95
C VAL A 339 9.94 13.24 -9.97
N ILE A 340 11.01 13.04 -9.18
CA ILE A 340 12.16 13.94 -9.14
C ILE A 340 12.90 13.93 -10.49
N ARG A 341 13.07 12.77 -11.10
CA ARG A 341 13.71 12.68 -12.42
C ARG A 341 12.89 13.41 -13.50
N LYS A 342 11.56 13.30 -13.48
CA LYS A 342 10.71 14.08 -14.39
C LYS A 342 10.80 15.57 -14.11
N ALA A 343 10.87 15.97 -12.83
CA ALA A 343 11.05 17.35 -12.44
C ALA A 343 12.41 17.92 -12.89
N ILE A 344 13.50 17.14 -12.79
CA ILE A 344 14.83 17.53 -13.31
C ILE A 344 14.76 17.84 -14.81
N LEU A 345 14.13 16.96 -15.61
CA LEU A 345 13.98 17.16 -17.04
C LEU A 345 13.13 18.39 -17.37
N ILE A 346 12.08 18.62 -16.61
CA ILE A 346 11.20 19.78 -16.76
C ILE A 346 11.95 21.06 -16.41
N ALA A 347 12.51 21.13 -15.19
CA ALA A 347 13.20 22.34 -14.72
C ALA A 347 14.38 22.71 -15.61
N GLY A 348 15.18 21.72 -16.04
CA GLY A 348 16.35 21.94 -16.87
C GLY A 348 16.04 22.27 -18.35
N GLY A 349 14.80 22.08 -18.83
CA GLY A 349 14.54 22.16 -20.26
C GLY A 349 13.25 22.86 -20.72
N HIS A 350 12.39 23.33 -19.81
CA HIS A 350 11.10 23.93 -20.19
C HIS A 350 11.21 25.27 -20.95
N HIS A 351 12.37 25.88 -20.98
CA HIS A 351 12.68 27.06 -21.80
C HIS A 351 13.49 26.77 -23.06
N GLU A 352 13.77 25.49 -23.35
CA GLU A 352 14.29 25.10 -24.66
C GLU A 352 13.21 25.31 -25.74
N LYS A 353 13.65 25.65 -26.95
CA LYS A 353 12.75 25.86 -28.08
C LYS A 353 13.01 24.82 -29.17
N TRP A 354 11.98 24.39 -29.84
CA TRP A 354 12.04 23.33 -30.84
C TRP A 354 13.09 23.60 -31.95
N ASP A 355 13.31 24.88 -32.30
CA ASP A 355 14.28 25.30 -33.30
C ASP A 355 15.73 25.41 -32.80
N GLY A 356 15.96 25.24 -31.49
CA GLY A 356 17.27 25.34 -30.84
C GLY A 356 17.63 26.76 -30.40
N SER A 357 16.74 27.74 -30.52
CA SER A 357 16.98 29.14 -30.05
C SER A 357 16.67 29.35 -28.57
N GLY A 358 16.32 28.27 -27.84
CA GLY A 358 16.02 28.27 -26.42
C GLY A 358 17.24 28.28 -25.49
N TYR A 359 17.02 28.07 -24.20
CA TYR A 359 18.05 27.96 -23.19
C TYR A 359 17.69 26.87 -22.15
N PRO A 360 18.64 26.36 -21.36
CA PRO A 360 20.04 26.80 -21.19
C PRO A 360 21.03 26.19 -22.18
N ARG A 361 20.68 25.11 -22.89
CA ARG A 361 21.62 24.30 -23.70
C ARG A 361 21.47 24.51 -25.20
N GLY A 362 20.37 25.11 -25.64
CA GLY A 362 20.04 25.27 -27.06
C GLY A 362 19.74 23.94 -27.74
N LEU A 363 19.09 23.01 -27.03
CA LEU A 363 18.64 21.72 -27.56
C LEU A 363 17.61 21.91 -28.64
N LYS A 364 17.61 21.04 -29.67
CA LYS A 364 16.75 21.17 -30.83
C LYS A 364 15.91 19.91 -31.07
N GLY A 365 14.63 20.12 -31.37
CA GLY A 365 13.74 19.04 -31.75
C GLY A 365 13.59 17.99 -30.63
N GLU A 366 13.80 16.74 -30.96
CA GLU A 366 13.67 15.62 -30.02
C GLU A 366 14.83 15.50 -29.01
N GLU A 367 15.90 16.26 -29.14
CA GLU A 367 16.92 16.36 -28.10
C GLU A 367 16.36 16.98 -26.81
N ILE A 368 15.29 17.79 -26.94
CA ILE A 368 14.55 18.34 -25.79
C ILE A 368 13.73 17.20 -25.18
N PRO A 369 13.88 16.88 -23.89
CA PRO A 369 13.10 15.84 -23.23
C PRO A 369 11.59 16.08 -23.39
N LEU A 370 10.81 15.04 -23.69
CA LEU A 370 9.35 15.16 -23.87
C LEU A 370 8.63 15.86 -22.70
N PRO A 371 8.98 15.58 -21.41
CA PRO A 371 8.41 16.32 -20.29
C PRO A 371 8.60 17.84 -20.37
N ALA A 372 9.78 18.28 -20.80
CA ALA A 372 10.12 19.69 -20.95
C ALA A 372 9.35 20.33 -22.11
N ARG A 373 9.22 19.63 -23.26
CA ARG A 373 8.42 20.13 -24.40
C ARG A 373 6.95 20.31 -24.04
N ILE A 374 6.36 19.40 -23.28
CA ILE A 374 4.97 19.49 -22.82
C ILE A 374 4.80 20.66 -21.85
N MET A 375 5.74 20.80 -20.91
CA MET A 375 5.71 21.90 -19.92
C MET A 375 5.86 23.27 -20.57
N ALA A 376 6.75 23.40 -21.57
CA ALA A 376 6.99 24.66 -22.28
C ALA A 376 5.69 25.27 -22.86
N LEU A 377 4.85 24.45 -23.47
CA LEU A 377 3.57 24.93 -24.01
C LEU A 377 2.57 25.26 -22.89
N ALA A 378 2.49 24.42 -21.88
CA ALA A 378 1.58 24.61 -20.75
C ALA A 378 1.87 25.92 -19.99
N ASP A 379 3.15 26.18 -19.73
CA ASP A 379 3.61 27.38 -19.03
C ASP A 379 3.36 28.66 -19.85
N VAL A 380 3.73 28.65 -21.13
CA VAL A 380 3.48 29.80 -22.02
C VAL A 380 2.00 30.09 -22.17
N TYR A 381 1.13 29.08 -22.31
CA TYR A 381 -0.31 29.30 -22.38
C TYR A 381 -0.81 29.99 -21.11
N ASP A 382 -0.45 29.49 -19.92
CA ASP A 382 -0.85 30.10 -18.65
C ASP A 382 -0.34 31.55 -18.54
N ALA A 383 0.92 31.79 -18.92
CA ALA A 383 1.51 33.13 -18.90
C ALA A 383 0.84 34.13 -19.87
N LEU A 384 0.23 33.62 -20.96
CA LEU A 384 -0.52 34.48 -21.89
C LEU A 384 -1.89 34.87 -21.36
N VAL A 385 -2.64 33.91 -20.81
CA VAL A 385 -4.04 34.10 -20.39
C VAL A 385 -4.17 34.73 -18.98
N SER A 386 -3.15 34.55 -18.11
CA SER A 386 -3.17 35.06 -16.75
C SER A 386 -2.88 36.57 -16.70
N GLU A 387 -3.64 37.30 -15.86
CA GLU A 387 -3.33 38.69 -15.54
C GLU A 387 -2.01 38.78 -14.75
N ARG A 388 -1.19 39.79 -15.11
CA ARG A 388 0.02 40.12 -14.36
C ARG A 388 -0.05 41.60 -13.95
N VAL A 389 0.62 41.96 -12.87
CA VAL A 389 0.58 43.32 -12.26
C VAL A 389 0.69 44.46 -13.26
N TYR A 390 1.28 44.19 -14.44
CA TYR A 390 1.52 45.21 -15.49
C TYR A 390 0.89 44.90 -16.85
N LYS A 391 0.09 43.81 -16.96
CA LYS A 391 -0.48 43.35 -18.25
C LYS A 391 -1.78 42.61 -18.05
N ALA A 392 -2.89 43.06 -18.67
CA ALA A 392 -4.11 42.29 -18.79
C ALA A 392 -3.81 40.95 -19.51
N GLY A 393 -4.45 39.86 -19.06
CA GLY A 393 -4.37 38.58 -19.72
C GLY A 393 -4.92 38.65 -21.16
N TRP A 394 -4.38 37.84 -22.04
CA TRP A 394 -4.90 37.72 -23.40
C TRP A 394 -6.21 36.93 -23.39
N THR A 395 -7.03 37.11 -24.42
CA THR A 395 -8.15 36.21 -24.64
C THR A 395 -7.64 34.79 -24.95
N HIS A 396 -8.47 33.80 -24.69
CA HIS A 396 -8.12 32.41 -25.03
C HIS A 396 -7.81 32.29 -26.53
N GLU A 397 -8.62 32.89 -27.36
CA GLU A 397 -8.49 32.90 -28.81
C GLU A 397 -7.16 33.50 -29.27
N ASP A 398 -6.75 34.64 -28.72
CA ASP A 398 -5.46 35.25 -29.04
C ASP A 398 -4.28 34.37 -28.60
N ALA A 399 -4.37 33.74 -27.40
CA ALA A 399 -3.35 32.82 -26.92
C ALA A 399 -3.22 31.58 -27.81
N VAL A 400 -4.34 31.04 -28.30
CA VAL A 400 -4.34 29.90 -29.24
C VAL A 400 -3.66 30.33 -30.56
N ILE A 401 -4.00 31.48 -31.12
CA ILE A 401 -3.39 32.00 -32.35
C ILE A 401 -1.87 32.13 -32.19
N GLU A 402 -1.42 32.72 -31.08
CA GLU A 402 0.03 32.89 -30.80
C GLU A 402 0.76 31.52 -30.70
N ILE A 403 0.22 30.59 -29.95
CA ILE A 403 0.84 29.25 -29.79
C ILE A 403 0.91 28.54 -31.15
N VAL A 404 -0.17 28.58 -31.94
CA VAL A 404 -0.20 27.97 -33.30
C VAL A 404 0.83 28.62 -34.22
N SER A 405 1.01 29.96 -34.13
CA SER A 405 2.01 30.70 -34.91
C SER A 405 3.45 30.25 -34.63
N LYS A 406 3.70 29.68 -33.45
CA LYS A 406 5.02 29.23 -32.98
C LYS A 406 5.25 27.72 -33.18
N ARG A 407 4.33 27.04 -33.89
CA ARG A 407 4.45 25.62 -34.24
C ARG A 407 5.74 25.36 -35.04
N GLY A 408 6.60 24.46 -34.58
CA GLY A 408 7.87 24.09 -35.23
C GLY A 408 9.00 25.10 -35.03
N SER A 409 8.77 26.21 -34.35
CA SER A 409 9.81 27.14 -33.91
C SER A 409 10.02 27.09 -32.39
N HIS A 410 9.05 27.56 -31.61
CA HIS A 410 9.09 27.46 -30.15
C HIS A 410 8.65 26.08 -29.69
N PHE A 411 7.53 25.59 -30.21
CA PHE A 411 6.88 24.36 -29.73
C PHE A 411 7.01 23.19 -30.71
N ASP A 412 7.06 22.00 -30.12
CA ASP A 412 6.96 20.74 -30.86
C ASP A 412 5.64 20.71 -31.65
N PRO A 413 5.70 20.44 -32.98
CA PRO A 413 4.52 20.35 -33.81
C PRO A 413 3.45 19.42 -33.32
N LEU A 414 3.82 18.25 -32.77
CA LEU A 414 2.86 17.26 -32.28
C LEU A 414 2.16 17.74 -31.00
N ILE A 415 2.88 18.47 -30.14
CA ILE A 415 2.31 19.03 -28.90
C ILE A 415 1.32 20.15 -29.24
N VAL A 416 1.64 21.00 -30.25
CA VAL A 416 0.70 22.03 -30.72
C VAL A 416 -0.55 21.39 -31.32
N ASP A 417 -0.43 20.30 -32.10
CA ASP A 417 -1.58 19.60 -32.65
C ASP A 417 -2.46 18.99 -31.54
N ALA A 418 -1.85 18.47 -30.46
CA ALA A 418 -2.57 17.99 -29.28
C ALA A 418 -3.25 19.15 -28.52
N PHE A 419 -2.60 20.29 -28.41
CA PHE A 419 -3.17 21.48 -27.78
C PHE A 419 -4.40 21.99 -28.55
N ILE A 420 -4.35 22.08 -29.88
CA ILE A 420 -5.49 22.47 -30.72
C ILE A 420 -6.67 21.53 -30.48
N ALA A 421 -6.40 20.22 -30.38
CA ALA A 421 -7.45 19.22 -30.13
C ALA A 421 -8.02 19.26 -28.71
N GLU A 422 -7.34 19.94 -27.75
CA GLU A 422 -7.71 20.01 -26.32
C GLU A 422 -7.91 21.44 -25.83
N GLN A 423 -7.97 22.46 -26.72
CA GLN A 423 -8.03 23.87 -26.36
C GLN A 423 -9.21 24.22 -25.45
N ASP A 424 -10.38 23.61 -25.68
CA ASP A 424 -11.56 23.80 -24.82
C ASP A 424 -11.33 23.29 -23.40
N GLY A 425 -10.57 22.18 -23.26
CA GLY A 425 -10.14 21.65 -21.98
C GLY A 425 -9.18 22.58 -21.22
N PHE A 426 -8.32 23.28 -21.95
CA PHE A 426 -7.44 24.31 -21.38
C PHE A 426 -8.26 25.52 -20.87
N LEU A 427 -9.20 26.01 -21.67
CA LEU A 427 -10.08 27.10 -21.27
C LEU A 427 -10.92 26.72 -20.04
N ALA A 428 -11.41 25.50 -19.98
CA ALA A 428 -12.16 25.00 -18.81
C ALA A 428 -11.32 24.99 -17.54
N ILE A 429 -10.03 24.56 -17.62
CA ILE A 429 -9.11 24.59 -16.49
C ILE A 429 -8.83 26.03 -16.06
N TYR A 430 -8.56 26.96 -17.01
CA TYR A 430 -8.33 28.35 -16.71
C TYR A 430 -9.49 28.96 -15.92
N ARG A 431 -10.73 28.79 -16.42
CA ARG A 431 -11.94 29.30 -15.76
C ARG A 431 -12.21 28.68 -14.39
N GLN A 432 -11.84 27.42 -14.21
CA GLN A 432 -12.03 26.72 -12.93
C GLN A 432 -11.08 27.23 -11.84
N TYR A 433 -9.90 27.68 -12.21
CA TYR A 433 -8.83 28.13 -11.31
C TYR A 433 -8.39 29.57 -11.63
N GLU A 434 -9.34 30.42 -12.01
CA GLU A 434 -9.10 31.85 -12.27
C GLU A 434 -8.61 32.53 -10.98
N ASP A 435 -7.63 33.44 -11.13
CA ASP A 435 -7.13 34.21 -9.99
C ASP A 435 -8.17 35.27 -9.62
N SER A 436 -8.62 35.30 -8.36
CA SER A 436 -9.62 36.24 -7.82
C SER A 436 -9.01 37.56 -7.40
#